data_011f7e42167bdd42c4a7842d1210e2e3
#
_entry.id   011f7e42167bdd42c4a7842d1210e2e3
#
_cell.length_a   1.000
_cell.length_b   1.000
_cell.length_c   1.000
_cell.angle_alpha   90.00
_cell.angle_beta   90.00
_cell.angle_gamma   90.00
#
_symmetry.space_group_name_H-M   'P 1'
#
loop_
_entity.id
_entity.type
_entity.pdbx_description
1 polymer ?
#
loop_
_entity_poly.entity_id
_entity_poly.type
_entity_poly.pdbx_seq_one_letter_code
_entity_poly.pdbx_strand_id
1 'polypeptide(L)'
;GVYDAFGLLRQDKTIMAHAIYLSDEEKSLLGNKGVYLAHCAQSNANLTSGIMPLRRNLEQGLTCTIASDVAAGHTPAMNKQIALTIEISKLHALQHDTEKALTIGEGLYLATKGPGRFYGRTGSFETGYAFDALVIHMDDMEGLERTPFEKLQQFIYDGDDRNIIARYVDGELVVRG
;
A
#
# COMPACT_ATOMS: atom_id res chain seq x y z
N GLY A 1 -9.04 20.29 -13.93
CA GLY A 1 -8.34 20.90 -12.80
C GLY A 1 -6.99 21.50 -13.21
N VAL A 2 -6.33 22.24 -12.30
CA VAL A 2 -5.07 22.97 -12.60
C VAL A 2 -3.98 22.05 -13.15
N TYR A 3 -3.72 20.94 -12.49
CA TYR A 3 -2.67 20.00 -12.92
C TYR A 3 -2.91 19.42 -14.33
N ASP A 4 -4.17 19.16 -14.67
CA ASP A 4 -4.53 18.65 -16.00
C ASP A 4 -4.34 19.74 -17.08
N ALA A 5 -4.73 20.98 -16.79
CA ALA A 5 -4.53 22.10 -17.70
C ALA A 5 -3.05 22.36 -18.06
N PHE A 6 -2.13 22.06 -17.13
CA PHE A 6 -0.69 22.12 -17.36
C PHE A 6 -0.07 20.83 -17.89
N GLY A 7 -0.86 19.81 -18.24
CA GLY A 7 -0.36 18.53 -18.76
C GLY A 7 0.39 17.68 -17.75
N LEU A 8 0.21 17.94 -16.44
CA LEU A 8 0.89 17.19 -15.36
C LEU A 8 0.23 15.86 -15.03
N LEU A 9 -1.03 15.66 -15.41
CA LEU A 9 -1.72 14.38 -15.31
C LEU A 9 -1.44 13.54 -16.57
N ARG A 10 -0.30 12.87 -16.57
CA ARG A 10 0.12 11.99 -17.67
C ARG A 10 -0.56 10.63 -17.54
N GLN A 11 -0.98 10.07 -18.68
CA GLN A 11 -1.63 8.75 -18.74
C GLN A 11 -0.71 7.68 -18.11
N ASP A 12 -1.21 7.00 -17.09
CA ASP A 12 -0.54 5.90 -16.36
C ASP A 12 0.88 6.23 -15.85
N LYS A 13 1.21 7.52 -15.70
CA LYS A 13 2.55 8.01 -15.32
C LYS A 13 2.55 9.07 -14.24
N THR A 14 1.44 9.18 -13.50
CA THR A 14 1.30 10.16 -12.41
C THR A 14 0.88 9.46 -11.13
N ILE A 15 1.54 9.82 -10.03
CA ILE A 15 1.15 9.43 -8.68
C ILE A 15 0.76 10.69 -7.92
N MET A 16 -0.41 10.70 -7.30
CA MET A 16 -0.92 11.79 -6.47
C MET A 16 -1.09 11.28 -5.04
N ALA A 17 -0.42 11.94 -4.09
CA ALA A 17 -0.50 11.57 -2.68
C ALA A 17 -1.78 12.10 -2.01
N HIS A 18 -2.16 11.47 -0.91
CA HIS A 18 -3.24 11.82 0.01
C HIS A 18 -4.65 11.60 -0.53
N ALA A 19 -5.09 12.33 -1.56
CA ALA A 19 -6.38 12.18 -2.26
C ALA A 19 -7.61 12.07 -1.31
N ILE A 20 -7.64 12.89 -0.24
CA ILE A 20 -8.64 12.81 0.84
C ILE A 20 -9.98 13.41 0.39
N TYR A 21 -9.93 14.58 -0.27
CA TYR A 21 -11.10 15.43 -0.56
C TYR A 21 -11.33 15.60 -2.06
N LEU A 22 -11.32 14.51 -2.82
CA LEU A 22 -11.59 14.54 -4.27
C LEU A 22 -13.09 14.69 -4.54
N SER A 23 -13.47 15.58 -5.47
CA SER A 23 -14.81 15.59 -6.04
C SER A 23 -15.02 14.41 -6.99
N ASP A 24 -16.27 14.11 -7.35
CA ASP A 24 -16.57 13.00 -8.28
C ASP A 24 -16.04 13.29 -9.69
N GLU A 25 -16.00 14.55 -10.11
CA GLU A 25 -15.39 14.96 -11.38
C GLU A 25 -13.87 14.76 -11.35
N GLU A 26 -13.21 15.08 -10.22
CA GLU A 26 -11.77 14.83 -10.05
C GLU A 26 -11.47 13.34 -10.06
N LYS A 27 -12.24 12.52 -9.35
CA LYS A 27 -12.09 11.06 -9.38
C LYS A 27 -12.26 10.49 -10.78
N SER A 28 -13.27 10.94 -11.52
CA SER A 28 -13.50 10.54 -12.91
C SER A 28 -12.32 10.91 -13.81
N LEU A 29 -11.78 12.11 -13.67
CA LEU A 29 -10.61 12.57 -14.43
C LEU A 29 -9.38 11.72 -14.10
N LEU A 30 -9.10 11.49 -12.80
CA LEU A 30 -7.94 10.73 -12.35
C LEU A 30 -8.02 9.26 -12.77
N GLY A 31 -9.21 8.65 -12.67
CA GLY A 31 -9.46 7.29 -13.14
C GLY A 31 -9.25 7.14 -14.65
N ASN A 32 -9.80 8.05 -15.46
CA ASN A 32 -9.64 8.06 -16.92
C ASN A 32 -8.17 8.24 -17.35
N LYS A 33 -7.37 8.92 -16.55
CA LYS A 33 -5.93 9.12 -16.77
C LYS A 33 -5.07 8.00 -16.17
N GLY A 34 -5.64 7.02 -15.48
CA GLY A 34 -4.89 5.97 -14.80
C GLY A 34 -3.92 6.50 -13.74
N VAL A 35 -4.29 7.60 -13.06
CA VAL A 35 -3.48 8.19 -12.00
C VAL A 35 -3.49 7.29 -10.77
N TYR A 36 -2.32 7.04 -10.20
CA TYR A 36 -2.18 6.30 -8.95
C TYR A 36 -2.42 7.21 -7.76
N LEU A 37 -3.30 6.82 -6.85
CA LEU A 37 -3.59 7.54 -5.62
C LEU A 37 -2.82 6.90 -4.46
N ALA A 38 -1.81 7.59 -3.96
CA ALA A 38 -0.98 7.10 -2.87
C ALA A 38 -1.63 7.43 -1.51
N HIS A 39 -2.12 6.39 -0.82
CA HIS A 39 -2.68 6.50 0.52
C HIS A 39 -1.57 6.59 1.56
N CYS A 40 -1.44 7.75 2.18
CA CYS A 40 -0.45 8.05 3.21
C CYS A 40 -1.13 8.07 4.59
N ALA A 41 -1.62 6.91 5.06
CA ALA A 41 -2.45 6.80 6.26
C ALA A 41 -1.79 7.44 7.49
N GLN A 42 -0.49 7.17 7.70
CA GLN A 42 0.25 7.65 8.86
C GLN A 42 0.45 9.16 8.84
N SER A 43 0.87 9.71 7.71
CA SER A 43 1.03 11.15 7.52
C SER A 43 -0.31 11.88 7.70
N ASN A 44 -1.37 11.37 7.07
CA ASN A 44 -2.70 11.95 7.18
C ASN A 44 -3.18 12.01 8.64
N ALA A 45 -2.96 10.94 9.40
CA ALA A 45 -3.30 10.88 10.82
C ALA A 45 -2.45 11.83 11.65
N ASN A 46 -1.13 11.84 11.44
CA ASN A 46 -0.18 12.69 12.16
C ASN A 46 -0.50 14.19 11.99
N LEU A 47 -0.82 14.59 10.78
CA LEU A 47 -1.11 15.99 10.43
C LEU A 47 -2.59 16.36 10.59
N THR A 48 -3.42 15.43 11.05
CA THR A 48 -4.88 15.63 11.20
C THR A 48 -5.54 16.08 9.88
N SER A 49 -5.02 15.59 8.74
CA SER A 49 -5.45 16.01 7.41
C SER A 49 -6.78 15.37 6.99
N GLY A 50 -7.17 14.28 7.63
CA GLY A 50 -8.37 13.51 7.31
C GLY A 50 -8.08 12.08 6.89
N ILE A 51 -9.11 11.34 6.50
CA ILE A 51 -9.01 9.94 6.07
C ILE A 51 -9.36 9.86 4.59
N MET A 52 -8.44 9.32 3.78
CA MET A 52 -8.74 8.98 2.39
C MET A 52 -9.80 7.87 2.35
N PRO A 53 -10.91 8.03 1.63
CA PRO A 53 -11.96 7.00 1.54
C PRO A 53 -11.50 5.85 0.62
N LEU A 54 -10.48 5.10 1.08
CA LEU A 54 -9.74 4.14 0.27
C LEU A 54 -10.64 3.02 -0.29
N ARG A 55 -11.52 2.43 0.55
CA ARG A 55 -12.46 1.39 0.11
C ARG A 55 -13.34 1.89 -1.03
N ARG A 56 -13.95 3.06 -0.86
CA ARG A 56 -14.83 3.67 -1.87
C ARG A 56 -14.08 3.98 -3.15
N ASN A 57 -12.85 4.49 -3.06
CA ASN A 57 -12.02 4.77 -4.23
C ASN A 57 -11.69 3.48 -5.00
N LEU A 58 -11.38 2.38 -4.31
CA LEU A 58 -11.16 1.06 -4.92
C LEU A 58 -12.42 0.53 -5.62
N GLU A 59 -13.58 0.63 -4.98
CA GLU A 59 -14.87 0.21 -5.53
C GLU A 59 -15.30 1.04 -6.75
N GLN A 60 -14.87 2.29 -6.82
CA GLN A 60 -15.03 3.16 -7.99
C GLN A 60 -14.00 2.89 -9.10
N GLY A 61 -13.11 1.90 -8.93
CA GLY A 61 -12.13 1.51 -9.92
C GLY A 61 -10.90 2.41 -9.99
N LEU A 62 -10.68 3.27 -9.00
CA LEU A 62 -9.47 4.09 -8.93
C LEU A 62 -8.25 3.23 -8.55
N THR A 63 -7.12 3.54 -9.16
CA THR A 63 -5.87 2.85 -8.85
C THR A 63 -5.25 3.43 -7.59
N CYS A 64 -5.32 2.67 -6.49
CA CYS A 64 -4.77 3.10 -5.21
C CYS A 64 -3.51 2.31 -4.84
N THR A 65 -2.65 2.91 -4.04
CA THR A 65 -1.43 2.33 -3.45
C THR A 65 -1.22 2.84 -2.03
N ILE A 66 -0.33 2.21 -1.29
CA ILE A 66 0.09 2.65 0.05
C ILE A 66 1.44 3.34 -0.05
N ALA A 67 1.64 4.42 0.69
CA ALA A 67 2.90 5.14 0.80
C ALA A 67 3.18 5.58 2.23
N SER A 68 4.45 5.76 2.56
CA SER A 68 4.90 6.16 3.90
C SER A 68 4.82 7.67 4.14
N ASP A 69 5.09 8.45 3.09
CA ASP A 69 5.22 9.92 3.19
C ASP A 69 6.14 10.34 4.38
N VAL A 70 7.29 9.65 4.49
CA VAL A 70 8.29 9.99 5.50
C VAL A 70 8.95 11.35 5.11
N ALA A 71 9.02 12.35 5.99
CA ALA A 71 8.97 12.37 7.44
C ALA A 71 7.62 12.81 8.08
N ALA A 72 6.56 13.11 7.33
CA ALA A 72 5.24 13.34 7.92
C ALA A 72 4.64 12.01 8.43
N GLY A 73 4.85 10.91 7.73
CA GLY A 73 4.81 9.57 8.28
C GLY A 73 6.12 9.27 9.02
N HIS A 74 6.08 8.69 10.21
CA HIS A 74 7.24 8.52 11.09
C HIS A 74 8.08 7.26 10.80
N THR A 75 7.71 6.42 9.82
CA THR A 75 8.48 5.24 9.43
C THR A 75 8.37 4.93 7.95
N PRO A 76 9.49 4.56 7.27
CA PRO A 76 9.46 4.04 5.91
C PRO A 76 9.07 2.56 5.83
N ALA A 77 8.90 1.86 6.97
CA ALA A 77 8.62 0.43 7.02
C ALA A 77 7.23 0.11 6.44
N MET A 78 7.19 -0.44 5.24
CA MET A 78 5.94 -0.67 4.49
C MET A 78 5.00 -1.68 5.19
N ASN A 79 5.52 -2.66 5.92
CA ASN A 79 4.69 -3.55 6.75
C ASN A 79 3.87 -2.75 7.79
N LYS A 80 4.47 -1.75 8.43
CA LYS A 80 3.77 -0.85 9.37
C LYS A 80 2.76 0.05 8.67
N GLN A 81 3.06 0.50 7.44
CA GLN A 81 2.10 1.25 6.63
C GLN A 81 0.89 0.39 6.24
N ILE A 82 1.10 -0.90 5.91
CA ILE A 82 0.01 -1.85 5.64
C ILE A 82 -0.86 -2.02 6.89
N ALA A 83 -0.26 -2.31 8.05
CA ALA A 83 -0.99 -2.49 9.31
C ALA A 83 -1.86 -1.26 9.61
N LEU A 84 -1.28 -0.07 9.62
CA LEU A 84 -2.01 1.17 9.91
C LEU A 84 -3.10 1.46 8.87
N THR A 85 -2.84 1.22 7.59
CA THR A 85 -3.87 1.37 6.54
C THR A 85 -5.08 0.49 6.81
N ILE A 86 -4.86 -0.76 7.23
CA ILE A 86 -5.94 -1.69 7.60
C ILE A 86 -6.69 -1.19 8.84
N GLU A 87 -5.97 -0.73 9.87
CA GLU A 87 -6.55 -0.20 11.10
C GLU A 87 -7.42 1.04 10.83
N ILE A 88 -6.90 2.00 10.06
CA ILE A 88 -7.64 3.20 9.65
C ILE A 88 -8.88 2.81 8.82
N SER A 89 -8.76 1.81 7.94
CA SER A 89 -9.91 1.34 7.16
C SER A 89 -11.00 0.71 8.04
N LYS A 90 -10.63 0.02 9.12
CA LYS A 90 -11.58 -0.51 10.11
C LYS A 90 -12.28 0.61 10.86
N LEU A 91 -11.51 1.63 11.31
CA LEU A 91 -12.10 2.79 11.98
C LEU A 91 -13.05 3.56 11.06
N HIS A 92 -12.68 3.72 9.79
CA HIS A 92 -13.54 4.36 8.79
C HIS A 92 -14.84 3.56 8.55
N ALA A 93 -14.73 2.23 8.43
CA ALA A 93 -15.88 1.34 8.27
C ALA A 93 -16.84 1.38 9.46
N LEU A 94 -16.35 1.58 10.69
CA LEU A 94 -17.22 1.75 11.87
C LEU A 94 -18.10 3.02 11.82
N GLN A 95 -17.68 4.02 11.03
CA GLN A 95 -18.42 5.27 10.85
C GLN A 95 -19.31 5.26 9.58
N HIS A 96 -19.18 4.23 8.74
CA HIS A 96 -19.84 4.11 7.45
C HIS A 96 -20.36 2.70 7.24
N ASP A 97 -21.56 2.40 7.69
CA ASP A 97 -22.18 1.06 7.79
C ASP A 97 -22.15 0.23 6.49
N THR A 98 -21.98 0.84 5.34
CA THR A 98 -21.91 0.16 4.03
C THR A 98 -20.50 -0.18 3.57
N GLU A 99 -19.47 0.32 4.24
CA GLU A 99 -18.07 0.12 3.82
C GLU A 99 -17.45 -1.08 4.53
N LYS A 100 -16.71 -1.89 3.76
CA LYS A 100 -15.92 -3.00 4.31
C LYS A 100 -14.49 -2.57 4.60
N ALA A 101 -13.98 -2.97 5.75
CA ALA A 101 -12.57 -2.78 6.06
C ALA A 101 -11.67 -3.58 5.09
N LEU A 102 -10.44 -3.12 4.92
CA LEU A 102 -9.43 -3.83 4.14
C LEU A 102 -9.00 -5.13 4.82
N THR A 103 -8.74 -6.14 4.01
CA THR A 103 -8.11 -7.39 4.42
C THR A 103 -6.58 -7.29 4.35
N ILE A 104 -5.89 -8.23 4.99
CA ILE A 104 -4.42 -8.37 4.89
C ILE A 104 -3.97 -8.53 3.43
N GLY A 105 -4.67 -9.36 2.66
CA GLY A 105 -4.34 -9.60 1.24
C GLY A 105 -4.49 -8.33 0.39
N GLU A 106 -5.53 -7.55 0.60
CA GLU A 106 -5.72 -6.26 -0.08
C GLU A 106 -4.62 -5.26 0.32
N GLY A 107 -4.29 -5.16 1.62
CA GLY A 107 -3.21 -4.30 2.10
C GLY A 107 -1.87 -4.67 1.48
N LEU A 108 -1.54 -5.96 1.41
CA LEU A 108 -0.33 -6.46 0.76
C LEU A 108 -0.34 -6.13 -0.75
N TYR A 109 -1.44 -6.35 -1.45
CA TYR A 109 -1.58 -6.02 -2.87
C TYR A 109 -1.34 -4.52 -3.14
N LEU A 110 -1.90 -3.65 -2.32
CA LEU A 110 -1.75 -2.20 -2.42
C LEU A 110 -0.33 -1.70 -2.13
N ALA A 111 0.49 -2.50 -1.46
CA ALA A 111 1.89 -2.19 -1.16
C ALA A 111 2.89 -2.89 -2.10
N THR A 112 2.45 -3.83 -2.95
CA THR A 112 3.32 -4.66 -3.78
C THR A 112 2.90 -4.65 -5.26
N LYS A 113 2.10 -5.62 -5.70
CA LYS A 113 1.70 -5.81 -7.10
C LYS A 113 0.90 -4.64 -7.67
N GLY A 114 0.03 -4.02 -6.87
CA GLY A 114 -0.77 -2.86 -7.30
C GLY A 114 0.12 -1.72 -7.80
N PRO A 115 0.97 -1.12 -6.94
CA PRO A 115 1.89 -0.06 -7.34
C PRO A 115 3.01 -0.54 -8.26
N GLY A 116 3.42 -1.80 -8.20
CA GLY A 116 4.45 -2.38 -9.06
C GLY A 116 4.17 -2.18 -10.55
N ARG A 117 2.91 -2.18 -10.95
CA ARG A 117 2.48 -1.92 -12.34
C ARG A 117 2.91 -0.55 -12.86
N PHE A 118 3.14 0.44 -12.00
CA PHE A 118 3.66 1.75 -12.38
C PHE A 118 5.09 1.65 -12.95
N TYR A 119 5.89 0.73 -12.39
CA TYR A 119 7.27 0.47 -12.78
C TYR A 119 7.42 -0.65 -13.81
N GLY A 120 6.34 -1.37 -14.13
CA GLY A 120 6.35 -2.48 -15.07
C GLY A 120 5.81 -3.77 -14.45
N ARG A 121 6.56 -4.86 -14.52
CA ARG A 121 6.21 -6.15 -13.93
C ARG A 121 7.01 -6.40 -12.65
N THR A 122 6.67 -5.70 -11.56
CA THR A 122 7.28 -5.85 -10.24
C THR A 122 6.23 -6.11 -9.16
N GLY A 123 6.67 -6.55 -7.98
CA GLY A 123 5.81 -6.75 -6.82
C GLY A 123 4.93 -8.00 -6.85
N SER A 124 5.27 -9.00 -7.67
CA SER A 124 4.60 -10.30 -7.74
C SER A 124 5.60 -11.41 -8.08
N PHE A 125 5.28 -12.64 -7.67
CA PHE A 125 6.04 -13.85 -8.03
C PHE A 125 5.47 -14.58 -9.25
N GLU A 126 4.59 -13.96 -10.02
CA GLU A 126 4.06 -14.53 -11.25
C GLU A 126 5.12 -14.59 -12.34
N THR A 127 5.00 -15.55 -13.26
CA THR A 127 5.92 -15.69 -14.38
C THR A 127 6.02 -14.40 -15.20
N GLY A 128 7.24 -13.94 -15.43
CA GLY A 128 7.53 -12.71 -16.18
C GLY A 128 7.57 -11.44 -15.35
N TYR A 129 7.42 -11.54 -14.02
CA TYR A 129 7.73 -10.44 -13.11
C TYR A 129 9.19 -10.45 -12.69
N ALA A 130 9.76 -9.27 -12.41
CA ALA A 130 11.04 -9.15 -11.76
C ALA A 130 10.99 -9.83 -10.38
N PHE A 131 12.02 -10.59 -10.04
CA PHE A 131 12.10 -11.28 -8.75
C PHE A 131 12.61 -10.31 -7.67
N ASP A 132 11.68 -9.48 -7.17
CA ASP A 132 11.90 -8.62 -6.02
C ASP A 132 11.32 -9.32 -4.79
N ALA A 133 12.18 -9.73 -3.85
CA ALA A 133 11.74 -10.57 -2.73
C ALA A 133 12.42 -10.21 -1.41
N LEU A 134 11.67 -10.37 -0.33
CA LEU A 134 12.18 -10.38 1.03
C LEU A 134 12.12 -11.81 1.57
N VAL A 135 13.20 -12.29 2.17
CA VAL A 135 13.19 -13.50 2.99
C VAL A 135 13.04 -13.05 4.43
N ILE A 136 11.94 -13.47 5.05
CA ILE A 136 11.56 -13.04 6.39
C ILE A 136 11.61 -14.24 7.33
N HIS A 137 12.27 -14.07 8.46
CA HIS A 137 12.26 -15.01 9.56
C HIS A 137 11.31 -14.52 10.67
N MET A 138 10.36 -15.36 11.04
CA MET A 138 9.48 -15.15 12.17
C MET A 138 9.56 -16.35 13.09
N ASP A 139 9.88 -16.10 14.35
CA ASP A 139 9.95 -17.15 15.36
C ASP A 139 8.57 -17.77 15.60
N ASP A 140 8.51 -19.09 15.57
CA ASP A 140 7.33 -19.84 16.01
C ASP A 140 7.34 -19.95 17.53
N MET A 141 6.18 -19.77 18.15
CA MET A 141 6.03 -20.09 19.58
C MET A 141 5.98 -21.61 19.73
N GLU A 142 6.63 -22.13 20.77
CA GLU A 142 6.65 -23.57 21.05
C GLU A 142 5.21 -24.15 21.09
N GLY A 143 4.97 -25.19 20.30
CA GLY A 143 3.67 -25.84 20.18
C GLY A 143 2.64 -25.12 19.30
N LEU A 144 3.00 -24.03 18.61
CA LEU A 144 2.13 -23.31 17.69
C LEU A 144 2.76 -23.24 16.29
N GLU A 145 2.33 -24.14 15.40
CA GLU A 145 2.67 -24.08 13.98
C GLU A 145 1.76 -23.09 13.27
N ARG A 146 2.35 -22.05 12.66
CA ARG A 146 1.62 -21.05 11.87
C ARG A 146 1.68 -21.37 10.38
N THR A 147 0.54 -21.16 9.71
CA THR A 147 0.48 -21.18 8.25
C THR A 147 1.32 -20.04 7.67
N PRO A 148 1.75 -20.11 6.39
CA PRO A 148 2.45 -19.00 5.72
C PRO A 148 1.68 -17.67 5.76
N PHE A 149 0.34 -17.71 5.70
CA PHE A 149 -0.49 -16.52 5.79
C PHE A 149 -0.47 -15.91 7.20
N GLU A 150 -0.52 -16.72 8.23
CA GLU A 150 -0.40 -16.25 9.62
C GLU A 150 0.99 -15.67 9.93
N LYS A 151 2.06 -16.26 9.37
CA LYS A 151 3.42 -15.69 9.46
C LYS A 151 3.51 -14.35 8.74
N LEU A 152 2.90 -14.22 7.57
CA LEU A 152 2.80 -12.94 6.86
C LEU A 152 2.05 -11.89 7.70
N GLN A 153 0.91 -12.28 8.27
CA GLN A 153 0.12 -11.41 9.13
C GLN A 153 0.93 -10.98 10.37
N GLN A 154 1.63 -11.90 11.00
CA GLN A 154 2.51 -11.60 12.12
C GLN A 154 3.60 -10.59 11.72
N PHE A 155 4.27 -10.79 10.56
CA PHE A 155 5.27 -9.84 10.10
C PHE A 155 4.68 -8.45 9.84
N ILE A 156 3.49 -8.36 9.27
CA ILE A 156 2.83 -7.07 9.00
C ILE A 156 2.61 -6.29 10.30
N TYR A 157 2.13 -6.95 11.35
CA TYR A 157 1.81 -6.27 12.62
C TYR A 157 3.03 -6.13 13.54
N ASP A 158 3.76 -7.22 13.78
CA ASP A 158 4.80 -7.30 14.80
C ASP A 158 6.22 -7.18 14.24
N GLY A 159 6.44 -7.62 12.97
CA GLY A 159 7.77 -7.68 12.37
C GLY A 159 8.42 -6.32 12.16
N ASP A 160 9.75 -6.33 12.11
CA ASP A 160 10.57 -5.18 11.76
C ASP A 160 11.75 -5.59 10.83
N ASP A 161 12.72 -4.70 10.64
CA ASP A 161 13.86 -4.94 9.75
C ASP A 161 14.77 -6.08 10.19
N ARG A 162 14.83 -6.41 11.48
CA ARG A 162 15.58 -7.54 12.05
C ARG A 162 15.04 -8.90 11.59
N ASN A 163 13.78 -8.95 11.21
CA ASN A 163 13.17 -10.15 10.65
C ASN A 163 13.55 -10.39 9.19
N ILE A 164 14.12 -9.40 8.49
CA ILE A 164 14.48 -9.51 7.07
C ILE A 164 15.90 -10.06 6.96
N ILE A 165 16.03 -11.35 6.63
CA ILE A 165 17.31 -12.04 6.54
C ILE A 165 17.96 -12.01 5.15
N ALA A 166 17.19 -11.71 4.11
CA ALA A 166 17.73 -11.46 2.77
C ALA A 166 16.79 -10.59 1.94
N ARG A 167 17.37 -9.83 0.99
CA ARG A 167 16.64 -9.00 0.03
C ARG A 167 17.16 -9.28 -1.38
N TYR A 168 16.23 -9.51 -2.30
CA TYR A 168 16.51 -9.69 -3.72
C TYR A 168 15.88 -8.56 -4.51
N VAL A 169 16.59 -8.05 -5.49
CA VAL A 169 16.12 -7.06 -6.46
C VAL A 169 16.46 -7.60 -7.85
N ASP A 170 15.47 -7.76 -8.69
CA ASP A 170 15.58 -8.33 -10.04
C ASP A 170 16.38 -9.67 -10.06
N GLY A 171 16.17 -10.49 -9.03
CA GLY A 171 16.84 -11.77 -8.86
C GLY A 171 18.22 -11.73 -8.20
N GLU A 172 18.80 -10.57 -8.04
CA GLU A 172 20.11 -10.42 -7.39
C GLU A 172 19.99 -10.23 -5.88
N LEU A 173 20.82 -10.92 -5.11
CA LEU A 173 20.91 -10.76 -3.65
C LEU A 173 21.59 -9.43 -3.32
N VAL A 174 20.83 -8.46 -2.81
CA VAL A 174 21.32 -7.11 -2.50
C VAL A 174 21.82 -7.01 -1.06
N VAL A 175 21.09 -7.62 -0.11
CA VAL A 175 21.41 -7.58 1.32
C VAL A 175 21.20 -8.97 1.92
N ARG A 176 22.15 -9.39 2.75
CA ARG A 176 22.04 -10.52 3.65
C ARG A 176 22.08 -9.98 5.08
N GLY A 177 21.05 -10.24 5.87
CA GLY A 177 20.94 -9.84 7.28
C GLY A 177 21.76 -10.74 8.21
#